data_8ea571287c9a863a4336810b9671dd6f
#
_entry.id   8ea571287c9a863a4336810b9671dd6f
#
_cell.length_a   1.000
_cell.length_b   1.000
_cell.length_c   1.000
_cell.angle_alpha   90.00
_cell.angle_beta   90.00
_cell.angle_gamma   90.00
#
_symmetry.space_group_name_H-M   'P 1'
#
loop_
_entity.id
_entity.type
_entity.pdbx_description
1 polymer ?
#
loop_
_entity_poly.entity_id
_entity_poly.type
_entity_poly.pdbx_seq_one_letter_code
_entity_poly.pdbx_strand_id
1 'polypeptide(L)'
;MSEKLNGKELASFIKERQAAQVRSLKGRKIQPKLAIFYDNDNPVILKYISLKQQYGDDIGIEVETIKFNKDNAEELLKKSAKDKATQGIIVQLPLKEVDNSILDLIPLEKDVDGLREQSDTATAMASHWLLTGYGVELPKLKLAVVGRGKLVGRPLIKMWTESGYDVTTFGRDSNLHDLINFDVIVTATGVPGVITSDMLKIGATVVDAGTASEDGVIKGDLAEEVREREDLILTPKIGGVGPLTVTMLFERVLQACEKQN
;
A
#
# COMPACT_ATOMS: atom_id res chain seq x y z
N MET A 1 9.82 0.43 -26.39
CA MET A 1 9.38 1.19 -25.18
C MET A 1 9.03 0.16 -24.12
N SER A 2 9.74 0.15 -23.01
CA SER A 2 9.42 -0.76 -21.90
C SER A 2 7.98 -0.51 -21.44
N GLU A 3 7.22 -1.57 -21.30
CA GLU A 3 5.86 -1.51 -20.74
C GLU A 3 5.96 -1.15 -19.26
N LYS A 4 5.31 -0.06 -18.84
CA LYS A 4 5.41 0.43 -17.47
C LYS A 4 4.13 0.11 -16.72
N LEU A 5 4.27 -0.50 -15.55
CA LEU A 5 3.19 -0.70 -14.59
C LEU A 5 2.85 0.64 -13.91
N ASN A 6 2.09 1.49 -14.58
CA ASN A 6 1.77 2.84 -14.14
C ASN A 6 0.62 2.84 -13.12
N GLY A 7 0.96 2.78 -11.84
CA GLY A 7 -0.02 2.79 -10.78
C GLY A 7 -0.81 4.09 -10.66
N LYS A 8 -0.24 5.23 -11.08
CA LYS A 8 -0.96 6.51 -11.09
C LYS A 8 -2.10 6.50 -12.12
N GLU A 9 -1.89 5.90 -13.28
CA GLU A 9 -2.91 5.76 -14.32
C GLU A 9 -4.05 4.85 -13.83
N LEU A 10 -3.72 3.65 -13.34
CA LEU A 10 -4.71 2.73 -12.81
C LEU A 10 -5.47 3.35 -11.62
N ALA A 11 -4.79 4.06 -10.71
CA ALA A 11 -5.41 4.77 -9.59
C ALA A 11 -6.41 5.84 -10.06
N SER A 12 -6.18 6.51 -11.20
CA SER A 12 -7.11 7.53 -11.71
C SER A 12 -8.45 6.93 -12.14
N PHE A 13 -8.45 5.79 -12.83
CA PHE A 13 -9.69 5.07 -13.19
C PHE A 13 -10.47 4.62 -11.96
N ILE A 14 -9.77 4.07 -10.95
CA ILE A 14 -10.39 3.63 -9.72
C ILE A 14 -10.98 4.83 -8.96
N LYS A 15 -10.29 5.97 -8.94
CA LYS A 15 -10.73 7.19 -8.28
C LYS A 15 -12.06 7.71 -8.85
N GLU A 16 -12.24 7.69 -10.17
CA GLU A 16 -13.51 8.07 -10.82
C GLU A 16 -14.66 7.16 -10.38
N ARG A 17 -14.43 5.84 -10.33
CA ARG A 17 -15.41 4.88 -9.81
C ARG A 17 -15.76 5.16 -8.36
N GLN A 18 -14.75 5.38 -7.50
CA GLN A 18 -14.94 5.68 -6.08
C GLN A 18 -15.74 6.97 -5.88
N ALA A 19 -15.45 8.02 -6.65
CA ALA A 19 -16.24 9.26 -6.59
C ALA A 19 -17.73 9.02 -6.94
N ALA A 20 -18.03 8.14 -7.89
CA ALA A 20 -19.40 7.75 -8.21
C ALA A 20 -20.07 6.97 -7.06
N GLN A 21 -19.34 6.04 -6.42
CA GLN A 21 -19.83 5.31 -5.24
C GLN A 21 -20.13 6.26 -4.06
N VAL A 22 -19.24 7.24 -3.79
CA VAL A 22 -19.48 8.25 -2.74
C VAL A 22 -20.75 9.05 -3.01
N ARG A 23 -20.99 9.48 -4.26
CA ARG A 23 -22.23 10.18 -4.62
C ARG A 23 -23.47 9.32 -4.34
N SER A 24 -23.40 8.02 -4.65
CA SER A 24 -24.49 7.07 -4.34
C SER A 24 -24.72 6.94 -2.83
N LEU A 25 -23.64 6.81 -2.03
CA LEU A 25 -23.73 6.76 -0.56
C LEU A 25 -24.37 8.03 0.02
N LYS A 26 -23.92 9.20 -0.44
CA LYS A 26 -24.49 10.50 -0.01
C LYS A 26 -25.97 10.63 -0.36
N GLY A 27 -26.39 10.11 -1.51
CA GLY A 27 -27.81 10.02 -1.87
C GLY A 27 -28.64 9.19 -0.88
N ARG A 28 -28.01 8.22 -0.22
CA ARG A 28 -28.59 7.42 0.88
C ARG A 28 -28.36 8.02 2.28
N LYS A 29 -27.90 9.27 2.36
CA LYS A 29 -27.56 10.01 3.59
C LYS A 29 -26.41 9.39 4.39
N ILE A 30 -25.51 8.70 3.72
CA ILE A 30 -24.28 8.12 4.30
C ILE A 30 -23.13 9.00 3.88
N GLN A 31 -22.43 9.61 4.85
CA GLN A 31 -21.21 10.37 4.65
C GLN A 31 -20.02 9.50 5.04
N PRO A 32 -19.23 8.98 4.06
CA PRO A 32 -18.03 8.22 4.39
C PRO A 32 -16.99 9.09 5.09
N LYS A 33 -16.35 8.56 6.13
CA LYS A 33 -15.35 9.27 6.92
C LYS A 33 -14.14 8.40 7.23
N LEU A 34 -12.95 8.98 7.06
CA LEU A 34 -11.65 8.43 7.42
C LEU A 34 -11.00 9.28 8.51
N ALA A 35 -10.57 8.69 9.61
CA ALA A 35 -9.78 9.34 10.64
C ALA A 35 -8.31 8.96 10.51
N ILE A 36 -7.41 9.93 10.42
CA ILE A 36 -5.95 9.74 10.34
C ILE A 36 -5.30 10.28 11.60
N PHE A 37 -4.72 9.39 12.38
CA PHE A 37 -4.01 9.68 13.61
C PHE A 37 -2.50 9.82 13.37
N TYR A 38 -1.84 10.78 14.01
CA TYR A 38 -0.39 10.96 13.91
C TYR A 38 0.18 11.66 15.14
N ASP A 39 1.45 11.36 15.48
CA ASP A 39 2.20 11.99 16.56
C ASP A 39 3.51 12.64 16.10
N ASN A 40 3.77 12.61 14.79
CA ASN A 40 5.05 12.96 14.20
C ASN A 40 4.89 14.05 13.14
N ASP A 41 5.50 15.21 13.38
CA ASP A 41 5.45 16.37 12.47
C ASP A 41 6.54 16.35 11.38
N ASN A 42 7.17 15.21 11.12
CA ASN A 42 8.15 15.10 10.04
C ASN A 42 7.50 15.53 8.71
N PRO A 43 8.12 16.43 7.92
CA PRO A 43 7.54 16.94 6.67
C PRO A 43 7.13 15.84 5.68
N VAL A 44 7.84 14.71 5.65
CA VAL A 44 7.50 13.56 4.80
C VAL A 44 6.19 12.93 5.25
N ILE A 45 6.00 12.77 6.56
CA ILE A 45 4.76 12.23 7.15
C ILE A 45 3.58 13.14 6.85
N LEU A 46 3.74 14.44 7.11
CA LEU A 46 2.70 15.44 6.83
C LEU A 46 2.33 15.48 5.34
N LYS A 47 3.31 15.31 4.45
CA LYS A 47 3.05 15.19 3.00
C LYS A 47 2.19 13.97 2.67
N TYR A 48 2.44 12.81 3.27
CA TYR A 48 1.60 11.61 3.05
C TYR A 48 0.18 11.80 3.60
N ILE A 49 0.02 12.47 4.73
CA ILE A 49 -1.29 12.83 5.28
C ILE A 49 -2.02 13.77 4.31
N SER A 50 -1.36 14.82 3.84
CA SER A 50 -1.92 15.78 2.88
C SER A 50 -2.37 15.11 1.57
N LEU A 51 -1.60 14.15 1.05
CA LEU A 51 -2.00 13.39 -0.15
C LEU A 51 -3.28 12.58 0.09
N LYS A 52 -3.47 12.00 1.28
CA LYS A 52 -4.71 11.30 1.64
C LYS A 52 -5.87 12.26 1.81
N GLN A 53 -5.66 13.43 2.45
CA GLN A 53 -6.68 14.48 2.54
C GLN A 53 -7.14 14.93 1.15
N GLN A 54 -6.20 15.28 0.28
CA GLN A 54 -6.52 15.70 -1.09
C GLN A 54 -7.28 14.61 -1.86
N TYR A 55 -6.89 13.33 -1.69
CA TYR A 55 -7.59 12.24 -2.34
C TYR A 55 -9.04 12.12 -1.83
N GLY A 56 -9.25 12.22 -0.52
CA GLY A 56 -10.57 12.21 0.10
C GLY A 56 -11.45 13.35 -0.39
N ASP A 57 -10.90 14.56 -0.43
CA ASP A 57 -11.60 15.75 -0.94
C ASP A 57 -12.05 15.56 -2.38
N ASP A 58 -11.14 15.05 -3.24
CA ASP A 58 -11.40 14.84 -4.66
C ASP A 58 -12.55 13.84 -4.92
N ILE A 59 -12.72 12.83 -4.07
CA ILE A 59 -13.79 11.83 -4.19
C ILE A 59 -15.00 12.11 -3.29
N GLY A 60 -14.88 13.08 -2.38
CA GLY A 60 -15.95 13.52 -1.48
C GLY A 60 -16.08 12.70 -0.18
N ILE A 61 -15.02 12.03 0.26
CA ILE A 61 -14.92 11.38 1.57
C ILE A 61 -14.36 12.39 2.59
N GLU A 62 -14.98 12.47 3.76
CA GLU A 62 -14.46 13.30 4.85
C GLU A 62 -13.18 12.67 5.42
N VAL A 63 -12.10 13.46 5.50
CA VAL A 63 -10.83 13.03 6.11
C VAL A 63 -10.52 13.91 7.29
N GLU A 64 -10.67 13.36 8.49
CA GLU A 64 -10.32 14.01 9.75
C GLU A 64 -8.88 13.65 10.13
N THR A 65 -8.04 14.66 10.40
CA THR A 65 -6.68 14.44 10.90
C THR A 65 -6.60 14.77 12.37
N ILE A 66 -6.10 13.84 13.16
CA ILE A 66 -6.06 13.93 14.63
C ILE A 66 -4.62 13.77 15.10
N LYS A 67 -4.05 14.89 15.56
CA LYS A 67 -2.74 14.84 16.23
C LYS A 67 -2.93 14.36 17.64
N PHE A 68 -2.12 13.40 18.08
CA PHE A 68 -2.11 12.89 19.44
C PHE A 68 -0.71 12.92 20.06
N ASN A 69 -0.65 12.66 21.34
CA ASN A 69 0.56 12.44 22.12
C ASN A 69 0.36 11.23 23.05
N LYS A 70 1.37 10.87 23.83
CA LYS A 70 1.32 9.72 24.73
C LYS A 70 0.20 9.79 25.78
N ASP A 71 -0.24 11.00 26.17
CA ASP A 71 -1.21 11.18 27.25
C ASP A 71 -2.66 11.03 26.78
N ASN A 72 -2.96 11.28 25.49
CA ASN A 72 -4.31 11.27 24.95
C ASN A 72 -4.56 10.27 23.82
N ALA A 73 -3.51 9.56 23.34
CA ALA A 73 -3.59 8.67 22.18
C ALA A 73 -4.68 7.59 22.33
N GLU A 74 -4.66 6.91 23.46
CA GLU A 74 -5.60 5.80 23.73
C GLU A 74 -7.05 6.28 23.78
N GLU A 75 -7.32 7.41 24.45
CA GLU A 75 -8.65 8.01 24.57
C GLU A 75 -9.20 8.41 23.20
N LEU A 76 -8.41 9.17 22.42
CA LEU A 76 -8.81 9.67 21.11
C LEU A 76 -9.07 8.52 20.13
N LEU A 77 -8.19 7.51 20.13
CA LEU A 77 -8.36 6.36 19.26
C LEU A 77 -9.59 5.52 19.63
N LYS A 78 -9.81 5.25 20.92
CA LYS A 78 -11.01 4.55 21.39
C LYS A 78 -12.31 5.31 21.10
N LYS A 79 -12.27 6.65 21.13
CA LYS A 79 -13.41 7.49 20.73
C LYS A 79 -13.76 7.27 19.27
N SER A 80 -12.80 7.38 18.36
CA SER A 80 -13.02 7.16 16.92
C SER A 80 -13.37 5.70 16.59
N ALA A 81 -12.79 4.75 17.33
CA ALA A 81 -13.13 3.33 17.19
C ALA A 81 -14.62 3.04 17.48
N LYS A 82 -15.21 3.75 18.44
CA LYS A 82 -16.64 3.62 18.81
C LYS A 82 -17.59 4.48 17.96
N ASP A 83 -17.05 5.50 17.29
CA ASP A 83 -17.86 6.40 16.47
C ASP A 83 -18.37 5.68 15.21
N LYS A 84 -19.69 5.51 15.10
CA LYS A 84 -20.33 4.90 13.93
C LYS A 84 -20.19 5.73 12.65
N ALA A 85 -19.96 7.02 12.77
CA ALA A 85 -19.74 7.90 11.63
C ALA A 85 -18.34 7.74 11.02
N THR A 86 -17.39 7.14 11.73
CA THR A 86 -16.03 6.87 11.24
C THR A 86 -15.94 5.43 10.73
N GLN A 87 -15.75 5.26 9.41
CA GLN A 87 -15.66 3.95 8.78
C GLN A 87 -14.23 3.44 8.64
N GLY A 88 -13.24 4.33 8.56
CA GLY A 88 -11.84 3.96 8.48
C GLY A 88 -10.98 4.68 9.49
N ILE A 89 -9.95 4.00 10.01
CA ILE A 89 -8.95 4.56 10.90
C ILE A 89 -7.57 4.21 10.36
N ILE A 90 -6.69 5.20 10.33
CA ILE A 90 -5.26 5.06 10.02
C ILE A 90 -4.47 5.64 11.17
N VAL A 91 -3.44 4.96 11.62
CA VAL A 91 -2.37 5.52 12.44
C VAL A 91 -1.14 5.67 11.55
N GLN A 92 -0.77 6.90 11.26
CA GLN A 92 0.31 7.21 10.33
C GLN A 92 1.67 6.89 10.93
N LEU A 93 2.33 5.88 10.40
CA LEU A 93 3.67 5.46 10.81
C LEU A 93 4.78 6.26 10.08
N PRO A 94 6.00 6.33 10.67
CA PRO A 94 6.38 5.85 12.00
C PRO A 94 5.90 6.78 13.12
N LEU A 95 5.52 6.20 14.25
CA LEU A 95 5.21 6.95 15.47
C LEU A 95 6.50 7.44 16.14
N LYS A 96 6.42 8.54 16.87
CA LYS A 96 7.55 9.18 17.55
C LYS A 96 7.49 9.01 19.08
N GLU A 97 6.32 9.18 19.65
CA GLU A 97 6.11 9.27 21.12
C GLU A 97 5.36 8.06 21.67
N VAL A 98 4.59 7.38 20.83
CA VAL A 98 3.69 6.28 21.22
C VAL A 98 4.17 4.97 20.62
N ASP A 99 4.05 3.88 21.39
CA ASP A 99 4.40 2.54 20.92
C ASP A 99 3.36 2.00 19.91
N ASN A 100 3.84 1.18 18.98
CA ASN A 100 2.99 0.59 17.92
C ASN A 100 1.88 -0.34 18.46
N SER A 101 1.92 -0.76 19.73
CA SER A 101 0.83 -1.53 20.34
C SER A 101 -0.52 -0.79 20.34
N ILE A 102 -0.49 0.55 20.18
CA ILE A 102 -1.72 1.34 20.04
C ILE A 102 -2.56 0.92 18.82
N LEU A 103 -1.94 0.32 17.81
CA LEU A 103 -2.64 -0.20 16.63
C LEU A 103 -3.66 -1.28 17.01
N ASP A 104 -3.44 -2.02 18.10
CA ASP A 104 -4.36 -3.07 18.57
C ASP A 104 -5.71 -2.53 19.06
N LEU A 105 -5.80 -1.22 19.31
CA LEU A 105 -7.05 -0.56 19.68
C LEU A 105 -7.97 -0.28 18.47
N ILE A 106 -7.46 -0.39 17.24
CA ILE A 106 -8.26 -0.18 16.03
C ILE A 106 -9.13 -1.43 15.81
N PRO A 107 -10.47 -1.33 15.71
CA PRO A 107 -11.29 -2.46 15.30
C PRO A 107 -10.91 -2.96 13.90
N LEU A 108 -10.89 -4.28 13.69
CA LEU A 108 -10.48 -4.88 12.41
C LEU A 108 -11.29 -4.35 11.22
N GLU A 109 -12.57 -4.11 11.45
CA GLU A 109 -13.49 -3.56 10.45
C GLU A 109 -13.21 -2.09 10.07
N LYS A 110 -12.42 -1.38 10.90
CA LYS A 110 -11.99 0.01 10.66
C LYS A 110 -10.51 0.15 10.33
N ASP A 111 -9.73 -0.92 10.42
CA ASP A 111 -8.31 -0.95 10.06
C ASP A 111 -8.13 -0.95 8.53
N VAL A 112 -8.27 0.21 7.92
CA VAL A 112 -8.19 0.34 6.46
C VAL A 112 -6.77 0.24 5.91
N ASP A 113 -5.74 0.44 6.73
CA ASP A 113 -4.35 0.25 6.33
C ASP A 113 -3.88 -1.20 6.50
N GLY A 114 -4.60 -1.98 7.33
CA GLY A 114 -4.30 -3.40 7.55
C GLY A 114 -3.04 -3.61 8.36
N LEU A 115 -2.77 -2.74 9.34
CA LEU A 115 -1.54 -2.79 10.16
C LEU A 115 -1.64 -3.77 11.34
N ARG A 116 -2.85 -4.22 11.68
CA ARG A 116 -3.06 -5.27 12.69
C ARG A 116 -2.68 -6.63 12.14
N GLU A 117 -2.25 -7.52 13.03
CA GLU A 117 -2.02 -8.92 12.66
C GLU A 117 -3.28 -9.54 12.04
N GLN A 118 -3.11 -10.35 11.00
CA GLN A 118 -4.14 -11.02 10.21
C GLN A 118 -4.87 -10.16 9.15
N SER A 119 -4.60 -8.86 9.07
CA SER A 119 -5.14 -8.01 8.01
C SER A 119 -4.24 -8.01 6.78
N ASP A 120 -4.85 -7.95 5.59
CA ASP A 120 -4.09 -7.60 4.39
C ASP A 120 -3.75 -6.11 4.43
N THR A 121 -2.54 -5.75 4.10
CA THR A 121 -2.16 -4.33 4.07
C THR A 121 -2.57 -3.67 2.76
N ALA A 122 -2.85 -2.36 2.82
CA ALA A 122 -3.20 -1.58 1.63
C ALA A 122 -2.10 -1.63 0.55
N THR A 123 -0.82 -1.64 0.95
CA THR A 123 0.29 -1.68 0.00
C THR A 123 0.48 -3.07 -0.64
N ALA A 124 0.26 -4.16 0.10
CA ALA A 124 0.29 -5.50 -0.47
C ALA A 124 -0.84 -5.69 -1.49
N MET A 125 -2.06 -5.26 -1.17
CA MET A 125 -3.18 -5.28 -2.11
C MET A 125 -2.94 -4.39 -3.32
N ALA A 126 -2.36 -3.20 -3.14
CA ALA A 126 -2.01 -2.31 -4.24
C ALA A 126 -1.00 -2.96 -5.20
N SER A 127 -0.02 -3.69 -4.67
CA SER A 127 0.96 -4.43 -5.49
C SER A 127 0.29 -5.55 -6.31
N HIS A 128 -0.65 -6.28 -5.69
CA HIS A 128 -1.45 -7.29 -6.38
C HIS A 128 -2.35 -6.67 -7.46
N TRP A 129 -3.05 -5.60 -7.15
CA TRP A 129 -3.94 -4.91 -8.08
C TRP A 129 -3.19 -4.27 -9.25
N LEU A 130 -1.96 -3.80 -9.01
CA LEU A 130 -1.13 -3.28 -10.09
C LEU A 130 -0.86 -4.36 -11.14
N LEU A 131 -0.46 -5.54 -10.71
CA LEU A 131 -0.20 -6.66 -11.62
C LEU A 131 -1.47 -7.13 -12.34
N THR A 132 -2.54 -7.40 -11.61
CA THR A 132 -3.80 -7.89 -12.20
C THR A 132 -4.49 -6.84 -13.06
N GLY A 133 -4.40 -5.57 -12.72
CA GLY A 133 -4.93 -4.46 -13.51
C GLY A 133 -4.24 -4.27 -14.86
N TYR A 134 -2.99 -4.72 -14.97
CA TYR A 134 -2.25 -4.80 -16.24
C TYR A 134 -2.34 -6.17 -16.91
N GLY A 135 -3.27 -7.03 -16.47
CA GLY A 135 -3.55 -8.31 -17.11
C GLY A 135 -2.51 -9.41 -16.84
N VAL A 136 -1.65 -9.26 -15.82
CA VAL A 136 -0.68 -10.30 -15.46
C VAL A 136 -1.41 -11.50 -14.86
N GLU A 137 -1.34 -12.66 -15.53
CA GLU A 137 -2.02 -13.89 -15.14
C GLU A 137 -1.22 -14.65 -14.06
N LEU A 138 -1.21 -14.12 -12.83
CA LEU A 138 -0.42 -14.64 -11.70
C LEU A 138 -0.50 -16.17 -11.48
N PRO A 139 -1.66 -16.84 -11.62
CA PRO A 139 -1.76 -18.30 -11.39
C PRO A 139 -0.91 -19.15 -12.32
N LYS A 140 -0.44 -18.61 -13.45
CA LYS A 140 0.32 -19.32 -14.48
C LYS A 140 1.82 -19.08 -14.41
N LEU A 141 2.26 -18.23 -13.46
CA LEU A 141 3.61 -17.65 -13.42
C LEU A 141 4.33 -18.06 -12.13
N LYS A 142 5.66 -18.09 -12.19
CA LYS A 142 6.52 -18.22 -11.01
C LYS A 142 6.70 -16.85 -10.37
N LEU A 143 6.26 -16.73 -9.13
CA LEU A 143 6.25 -15.46 -8.40
C LEU A 143 7.34 -15.44 -7.35
N ALA A 144 8.06 -14.33 -7.25
CA ALA A 144 9.01 -14.07 -6.19
C ALA A 144 8.61 -12.84 -5.38
N VAL A 145 8.71 -12.94 -4.05
CA VAL A 145 8.58 -11.79 -3.15
C VAL A 145 9.90 -11.62 -2.39
N VAL A 146 10.55 -10.47 -2.59
CA VAL A 146 11.81 -10.12 -1.94
C VAL A 146 11.54 -9.20 -0.76
N GLY A 147 11.88 -9.68 0.44
CA GLY A 147 11.56 -9.00 1.70
C GLY A 147 10.36 -9.61 2.43
N ARG A 148 10.46 -9.66 3.76
CA ARG A 148 9.45 -10.22 4.67
C ARG A 148 8.92 -9.16 5.65
N GLY A 149 8.84 -7.90 5.21
CA GLY A 149 8.34 -6.79 6.00
C GLY A 149 6.84 -6.90 6.28
N LYS A 150 6.40 -6.30 7.40
CA LYS A 150 4.98 -6.33 7.84
C LYS A 150 4.05 -5.61 6.86
N LEU A 151 4.55 -4.57 6.17
CA LEU A 151 3.71 -3.70 5.33
C LEU A 151 3.45 -4.25 3.92
N VAL A 152 4.36 -5.09 3.38
CA VAL A 152 4.21 -5.59 2.01
C VAL A 152 4.50 -7.07 1.91
N GLY A 153 5.72 -7.50 2.23
CA GLY A 153 6.18 -8.85 1.93
C GLY A 153 5.32 -9.94 2.58
N ARG A 154 5.20 -9.94 3.91
CA ARG A 154 4.42 -10.96 4.64
C ARG A 154 2.96 -11.03 4.18
N PRO A 155 2.18 -9.92 4.13
CA PRO A 155 0.79 -9.97 3.70
C PRO A 155 0.64 -10.40 2.24
N LEU A 156 1.53 -9.98 1.35
CA LEU A 156 1.48 -10.39 -0.06
C LEU A 156 1.76 -11.88 -0.24
N ILE A 157 2.78 -12.40 0.47
CA ILE A 157 3.11 -13.83 0.48
C ILE A 157 1.90 -14.64 0.99
N LYS A 158 1.31 -14.22 2.11
CA LYS A 158 0.11 -14.86 2.66
C LYS A 158 -1.02 -14.90 1.64
N MET A 159 -1.38 -13.74 1.09
CA MET A 159 -2.45 -13.60 0.09
C MET A 159 -2.23 -14.53 -1.10
N TRP A 160 -1.03 -14.55 -1.66
CA TRP A 160 -0.72 -15.36 -2.85
C TRP A 160 -0.67 -16.86 -2.54
N THR A 161 -0.13 -17.24 -1.38
CA THR A 161 -0.11 -18.64 -0.93
C THR A 161 -1.54 -19.16 -0.68
N GLU A 162 -2.38 -18.38 -0.01
CA GLU A 162 -3.80 -18.73 0.22
C GLU A 162 -4.61 -18.80 -1.08
N SER A 163 -4.20 -18.03 -2.09
CA SER A 163 -4.78 -18.09 -3.44
C SER A 163 -4.26 -19.26 -4.29
N GLY A 164 -3.33 -20.07 -3.75
CA GLY A 164 -2.76 -21.23 -4.46
C GLY A 164 -1.74 -20.87 -5.55
N TYR A 165 -1.13 -19.69 -5.50
CA TYR A 165 -0.12 -19.29 -6.48
C TYR A 165 1.25 -19.89 -6.16
N ASP A 166 2.08 -20.12 -7.19
CA ASP A 166 3.48 -20.57 -7.06
C ASP A 166 4.37 -19.40 -6.63
N VAL A 167 4.49 -19.16 -5.32
CA VAL A 167 5.23 -18.05 -4.74
C VAL A 167 6.44 -18.50 -3.94
N THR A 168 7.61 -17.96 -4.28
CA THR A 168 8.85 -18.15 -3.53
C THR A 168 9.24 -16.87 -2.83
N THR A 169 9.73 -17.00 -1.60
CA THR A 169 10.10 -15.87 -0.74
C THR A 169 11.61 -15.75 -0.61
N PHE A 170 12.13 -14.54 -0.85
CA PHE A 170 13.54 -14.19 -0.66
C PHE A 170 13.70 -13.30 0.58
N GLY A 171 14.53 -13.77 1.52
CA GLY A 171 14.94 -13.05 2.73
C GLY A 171 16.38 -12.57 2.68
N ARG A 172 16.92 -12.13 3.83
CA ARG A 172 18.29 -11.59 3.93
C ARG A 172 19.36 -12.59 3.50
N ASP A 173 19.16 -13.87 3.80
CA ASP A 173 20.14 -14.93 3.56
C ASP A 173 19.91 -15.66 2.23
N SER A 174 18.96 -15.20 1.43
CA SER A 174 18.64 -15.79 0.12
C SER A 174 19.65 -15.30 -0.93
N ASN A 175 19.99 -16.19 -1.86
CA ASN A 175 20.75 -15.81 -3.05
C ASN A 175 19.82 -15.09 -4.04
N LEU A 176 19.98 -13.77 -4.18
CA LEU A 176 19.12 -12.98 -5.08
C LEU A 176 19.37 -13.25 -6.57
N HIS A 177 20.48 -13.86 -6.95
CA HIS A 177 20.68 -14.29 -8.36
C HIS A 177 19.69 -15.37 -8.81
N ASP A 178 19.08 -16.10 -7.87
CA ASP A 178 18.05 -17.07 -8.20
C ASP A 178 16.75 -16.44 -8.72
N LEU A 179 16.58 -15.10 -8.56
CA LEU A 179 15.45 -14.34 -9.12
C LEU A 179 15.37 -14.44 -10.64
N ILE A 180 16.46 -14.76 -11.31
CA ILE A 180 16.48 -14.97 -12.77
C ILE A 180 15.53 -16.11 -13.24
N ASN A 181 15.06 -16.95 -12.31
CA ASN A 181 14.15 -18.07 -12.61
C ASN A 181 12.66 -17.69 -12.51
N PHE A 182 12.34 -16.43 -12.14
CA PHE A 182 10.97 -15.98 -11.85
C PHE A 182 10.41 -15.07 -12.94
N ASP A 183 9.11 -15.16 -13.16
CA ASP A 183 8.37 -14.37 -14.15
C ASP A 183 7.94 -13.01 -13.58
N VAL A 184 7.54 -13.02 -12.30
CA VAL A 184 7.09 -11.84 -11.56
C VAL A 184 7.89 -11.71 -10.28
N ILE A 185 8.46 -10.55 -10.05
CA ILE A 185 9.20 -10.22 -8.84
C ILE A 185 8.55 -9.00 -8.18
N VAL A 186 8.17 -9.12 -6.90
CA VAL A 186 7.79 -7.97 -6.07
C VAL A 186 8.87 -7.76 -5.01
N THR A 187 9.52 -6.61 -5.05
CA THR A 187 10.55 -6.26 -4.07
C THR A 187 10.02 -5.26 -3.04
N ALA A 188 10.29 -5.52 -1.77
CA ALA A 188 9.83 -4.75 -0.63
C ALA A 188 10.83 -4.84 0.55
N THR A 189 12.09 -4.58 0.27
CA THR A 189 13.19 -4.69 1.25
C THR A 189 13.47 -3.36 1.95
N GLY A 190 13.23 -2.23 1.29
CA GLY A 190 13.64 -0.90 1.72
C GLY A 190 15.16 -0.70 1.66
N VAL A 191 15.88 -1.52 0.87
CA VAL A 191 17.33 -1.40 0.64
C VAL A 191 17.54 -0.90 -0.79
N PRO A 192 17.96 0.36 -0.98
CA PRO A 192 18.12 0.94 -2.30
C PRO A 192 19.09 0.16 -3.17
N GLY A 193 18.68 -0.11 -4.43
CA GLY A 193 19.53 -0.72 -5.43
C GLY A 193 19.93 -2.20 -5.17
N VAL A 194 19.24 -2.88 -4.27
CA VAL A 194 19.55 -4.28 -3.93
C VAL A 194 19.26 -5.25 -5.07
N ILE A 195 18.35 -4.90 -5.97
CA ILE A 195 18.03 -5.69 -7.17
C ILE A 195 18.79 -5.14 -8.36
N THR A 196 19.70 -5.95 -8.90
CA THR A 196 20.56 -5.60 -10.03
C THR A 196 20.12 -6.27 -11.33
N SER A 197 20.67 -5.83 -12.46
CA SER A 197 20.22 -6.23 -13.80
C SER A 197 20.46 -7.71 -14.10
N ASP A 198 21.54 -8.29 -13.60
CA ASP A 198 21.94 -9.69 -13.77
C ASP A 198 21.07 -10.69 -12.99
N MET A 199 20.27 -10.19 -12.02
CA MET A 199 19.32 -10.98 -11.25
C MET A 199 18.00 -11.21 -11.98
N LEU A 200 17.75 -10.54 -13.12
CA LEU A 200 16.44 -10.50 -13.78
C LEU A 200 16.51 -11.07 -15.19
N LYS A 201 15.67 -12.06 -15.50
CA LYS A 201 15.55 -12.61 -16.86
C LYS A 201 14.87 -11.64 -17.82
N ILE A 202 15.08 -11.83 -19.10
CA ILE A 202 14.39 -11.10 -20.17
C ILE A 202 12.87 -11.33 -20.06
N GLY A 203 12.09 -10.27 -20.18
CA GLY A 203 10.64 -10.31 -20.11
C GLY A 203 10.07 -10.40 -18.69
N ALA A 204 10.89 -10.34 -17.64
CA ALA A 204 10.39 -10.36 -16.27
C ALA A 204 9.55 -9.11 -15.94
N THR A 205 8.50 -9.31 -15.15
CA THR A 205 7.67 -8.25 -14.58
C THR A 205 8.14 -7.93 -13.17
N VAL A 206 8.52 -6.67 -12.89
CA VAL A 206 9.08 -6.29 -11.59
C VAL A 206 8.30 -5.13 -10.98
N VAL A 207 7.76 -5.36 -9.79
CA VAL A 207 7.10 -4.36 -8.95
C VAL A 207 8.05 -3.93 -7.84
N ASP A 208 8.51 -2.70 -7.90
CA ASP A 208 9.28 -2.08 -6.84
C ASP A 208 8.33 -1.44 -5.81
N ALA A 209 8.09 -2.13 -4.72
CA ALA A 209 7.32 -1.66 -3.57
C ALA A 209 8.23 -1.22 -2.40
N GLY A 210 9.55 -1.24 -2.61
CA GLY A 210 10.53 -0.74 -1.66
C GLY A 210 10.49 0.79 -1.57
N THR A 211 10.58 1.30 -0.35
CA THR A 211 10.71 2.74 -0.09
C THR A 211 11.73 2.96 1.01
N ALA A 212 12.85 3.57 0.65
CA ALA A 212 13.80 4.14 1.59
C ALA A 212 13.82 5.67 1.39
N SER A 213 14.02 6.42 2.46
CA SER A 213 14.24 7.86 2.38
C SER A 213 15.70 8.15 2.68
N GLU A 214 16.44 8.57 1.69
CA GLU A 214 17.81 9.08 1.85
C GLU A 214 17.83 10.54 1.43
N ASP A 215 18.28 11.42 2.31
CA ASP A 215 18.38 12.87 2.08
C ASP A 215 17.06 13.53 1.58
N GLY A 216 15.91 13.01 2.05
CA GLY A 216 14.58 13.49 1.61
C GLY A 216 14.15 12.99 0.24
N VAL A 217 14.94 12.15 -0.42
CA VAL A 217 14.60 11.51 -1.71
C VAL A 217 14.14 10.08 -1.46
N ILE A 218 13.00 9.72 -2.05
CA ILE A 218 12.50 8.34 -2.01
C ILE A 218 13.28 7.52 -3.04
N LYS A 219 13.91 6.44 -2.56
CA LYS A 219 14.59 5.44 -3.39
C LYS A 219 13.88 4.11 -3.28
N GLY A 220 13.75 3.41 -4.41
CA GLY A 220 13.26 2.03 -4.46
C GLY A 220 14.39 1.01 -4.35
N ASP A 221 14.01 -0.26 -4.36
CA ASP A 221 14.91 -1.40 -4.25
C ASP A 221 15.66 -1.72 -5.57
N LEU A 222 15.17 -1.23 -6.72
CA LEU A 222 15.80 -1.46 -8.02
C LEU A 222 17.01 -0.55 -8.23
N ALA A 223 18.14 -1.11 -8.67
CA ALA A 223 19.28 -0.36 -9.13
C ALA A 223 18.94 0.46 -10.40
N GLU A 224 19.68 1.57 -10.63
CA GLU A 224 19.34 2.47 -11.75
C GLU A 224 19.47 1.78 -13.11
N GLU A 225 20.47 0.90 -13.30
CA GLU A 225 20.66 0.15 -14.55
C GLU A 225 19.48 -0.80 -14.88
N VAL A 226 18.72 -1.27 -13.87
CA VAL A 226 17.51 -2.06 -14.09
C VAL A 226 16.44 -1.21 -14.77
N ARG A 227 16.36 0.07 -14.43
CA ARG A 227 15.35 0.99 -14.95
C ARG A 227 15.61 1.41 -16.39
N GLU A 228 16.84 1.18 -16.89
CA GLU A 228 17.24 1.42 -18.27
C GLU A 228 16.91 0.24 -19.21
N ARG A 229 16.57 -0.93 -18.65
CA ARG A 229 16.24 -2.12 -19.42
C ARG A 229 14.87 -1.99 -20.10
N GLU A 230 14.84 -2.11 -21.42
CA GLU A 230 13.62 -2.05 -22.25
C GLU A 230 12.91 -3.41 -22.40
N ASP A 231 13.57 -4.49 -22.03
CA ASP A 231 13.09 -5.86 -22.09
C ASP A 231 12.31 -6.29 -20.84
N LEU A 232 12.17 -5.41 -19.84
CA LEU A 232 11.46 -5.65 -18.60
C LEU A 232 10.13 -4.87 -18.56
N ILE A 233 9.17 -5.41 -17.82
CA ILE A 233 7.93 -4.72 -17.44
C ILE A 233 8.13 -4.22 -16.02
N LEU A 234 8.20 -2.89 -15.83
CA LEU A 234 8.62 -2.30 -14.55
C LEU A 234 7.63 -1.28 -14.01
N THR A 235 7.53 -1.19 -12.68
CA THR A 235 7.00 0.02 -12.05
C THR A 235 7.91 1.22 -12.33
N PRO A 236 7.34 2.41 -12.65
CA PRO A 236 8.13 3.63 -12.75
C PRO A 236 8.73 4.02 -11.39
N LYS A 237 9.81 4.80 -11.40
CA LYS A 237 10.47 5.29 -10.17
C LYS A 237 9.52 6.10 -9.28
N ILE A 238 8.57 6.80 -9.89
CA ILE A 238 7.50 7.57 -9.23
C ILE A 238 6.17 7.21 -9.90
N GLY A 239 5.13 6.96 -9.10
CA GLY A 239 3.81 6.65 -9.65
C GLY A 239 3.55 5.14 -9.85
N GLY A 240 4.37 4.27 -9.24
CA GLY A 240 4.14 2.82 -9.16
C GLY A 240 3.08 2.46 -8.10
N VAL A 241 3.47 1.70 -7.07
CA VAL A 241 2.56 1.17 -6.04
C VAL A 241 1.90 2.26 -5.18
N GLY A 242 2.62 3.35 -4.87
CA GLY A 242 2.17 4.39 -3.92
C GLY A 242 0.78 4.98 -4.21
N PRO A 243 0.46 5.45 -5.43
CA PRO A 243 -0.87 5.97 -5.75
C PRO A 243 -1.98 4.94 -5.52
N LEU A 244 -1.76 3.67 -5.85
CA LEU A 244 -2.71 2.58 -5.62
C LEU A 244 -2.87 2.26 -4.13
N THR A 245 -1.83 2.41 -3.32
CA THR A 245 -1.93 2.26 -1.87
C THR A 245 -2.96 3.24 -1.30
N VAL A 246 -2.90 4.52 -1.69
CA VAL A 246 -3.89 5.51 -1.28
C VAL A 246 -5.30 5.11 -1.76
N THR A 247 -5.43 4.71 -3.01
CA THR A 247 -6.69 4.22 -3.57
C THR A 247 -7.28 3.06 -2.76
N MET A 248 -6.45 2.11 -2.33
CA MET A 248 -6.88 0.96 -1.53
C MET A 248 -7.38 1.35 -0.13
N LEU A 249 -6.78 2.35 0.50
CA LEU A 249 -7.28 2.86 1.78
C LEU A 249 -8.73 3.33 1.66
N PHE A 250 -9.02 4.11 0.62
CA PHE A 250 -10.37 4.64 0.38
C PHE A 250 -11.35 3.57 -0.12
N GLU A 251 -10.88 2.56 -0.87
CA GLU A 251 -11.70 1.40 -1.22
C GLU A 251 -12.24 0.69 0.02
N ARG A 252 -11.39 0.50 1.03
CA ARG A 252 -11.79 -0.13 2.28
C ARG A 252 -12.75 0.72 3.11
N VAL A 253 -12.59 2.05 3.10
CA VAL A 253 -13.57 2.95 3.72
C VAL A 253 -14.95 2.77 3.07
N LEU A 254 -15.00 2.70 1.73
CA LEU A 254 -16.26 2.48 1.00
C LEU A 254 -16.87 1.12 1.29
N GLN A 255 -16.06 0.05 1.30
CA GLN A 255 -16.51 -1.30 1.67
C GLN A 255 -17.05 -1.36 3.11
N ALA A 256 -16.44 -0.62 4.05
CA ALA A 256 -16.94 -0.53 5.42
C ALA A 256 -18.29 0.17 5.49
N CYS A 257 -18.52 1.24 4.67
CA CYS A 257 -19.83 1.88 4.57
C CYS A 257 -20.92 0.93 4.05
N GLU A 258 -20.59 0.06 3.10
CA GLU A 258 -21.55 -0.89 2.52
C GLU A 258 -21.92 -2.01 3.50
N LYS A 259 -20.98 -2.45 4.35
CA LYS A 259 -21.21 -3.50 5.36
C LYS A 259 -22.01 -3.04 6.57
N GLN A 260 -22.04 -1.73 6.85
CA GLN A 260 -22.78 -1.15 7.99
C GLN A 260 -24.25 -0.90 7.70
N ASN A 261 -24.68 -1.08 6.47
CA ASN A 261 -26.05 -0.85 5.96
C ASN A 261 -26.64 -2.09 5.32
#